data_76ec0035c4f8265b88d73412d9ed0ea2
#
_entry.id   76ec0035c4f8265b88d73412d9ed0ea2
#
_cell.length_a   1.000
_cell.length_b   1.000
_cell.length_c   1.000
_cell.angle_alpha   90.00
_cell.angle_beta   90.00
_cell.angle_gamma   90.00
#
_symmetry.space_group_name_H-M   'P 1'
#
loop_
_entity.id
_entity.type
_entity.pdbx_description
1 polymer ?
#
loop_
_entity_poly.entity_id
_entity_poly.type
_entity_poly.pdbx_seq_one_letter_code
_entity_poly.pdbx_strand_id
1 'polypeptide(L)'
;PWELYASKQINSTNVLVIGEFGTGKSGTIKQLCFRSLAFGRQVVVPSDSKGEWVPVAEAAGGQVIRLGGKHTTARLNPLDRGPRAHEASDDEHEVMVASRRRAVLVSLVQATLPGDALLTPAEHTALEFALACAINASGDEPTLRGVYEQLKHPNRDDAGYIAGIEEDGARARHVLRRFCEGDLAGLFEDESTVQLDDDAPMVVVDTSALFARGELAATCAQICTTNWIQAVISNKHARRTRFLVREEGWRDMTSVAAMQAFRAWLKLSRDYGISVVTLMHKVSDFDAVGAEGSEARTLAYSIFADISNKFIFQQAAAEQSSKG
;
A
#
# COMPACT_ATOMS: atom_id res chain seq x y z
N PRO A 1 -19.17 -7.61 7.88
CA PRO A 1 -19.40 -8.22 6.55
C PRO A 1 -19.14 -9.73 6.50
N TRP A 2 -18.36 -10.30 7.43
CA TRP A 2 -17.98 -11.72 7.41
C TRP A 2 -19.17 -12.67 7.53
N GLU A 3 -20.14 -12.40 8.40
CA GLU A 3 -21.36 -13.20 8.58
C GLU A 3 -22.21 -13.18 7.32
N LEU A 4 -22.33 -12.04 6.67
CA LEU A 4 -23.06 -11.89 5.41
C LEU A 4 -22.35 -12.61 4.26
N TYR A 5 -21.02 -12.61 4.26
CA TYR A 5 -20.23 -13.35 3.29
C TYR A 5 -20.36 -14.87 3.51
N ALA A 6 -20.24 -15.33 4.76
CA ALA A 6 -20.40 -16.75 5.11
C ALA A 6 -21.80 -17.28 4.77
N SER A 7 -22.85 -16.46 4.93
CA SER A 7 -24.22 -16.78 4.54
C SER A 7 -24.52 -16.54 3.05
N LYS A 8 -23.51 -16.20 2.22
CA LYS A 8 -23.63 -15.95 0.78
C LYS A 8 -24.58 -14.78 0.42
N GLN A 9 -24.83 -13.86 1.34
CA GLN A 9 -25.64 -12.66 1.08
C GLN A 9 -24.84 -11.57 0.35
N ILE A 10 -23.52 -11.58 0.47
CA ILE A 10 -22.60 -10.69 -0.25
C ILE A 10 -21.45 -11.50 -0.86
N ASN A 11 -20.88 -11.00 -1.95
CA ASN A 11 -19.81 -11.67 -2.70
C ASN A 11 -18.41 -11.24 -2.27
N SER A 12 -18.28 -10.20 -1.45
CA SER A 12 -17.01 -9.65 -0.98
C SER A 12 -17.16 -9.08 0.42
N THR A 13 -16.11 -9.22 1.25
CA THR A 13 -16.03 -8.61 2.58
C THR A 13 -15.51 -7.17 2.53
N ASN A 14 -15.00 -6.73 1.39
CA ASN A 14 -14.44 -5.39 1.21
C ASN A 14 -15.53 -4.31 1.30
N VAL A 15 -15.15 -3.14 1.77
CA VAL A 15 -16.05 -2.02 2.05
C VAL A 15 -15.51 -0.76 1.41
N LEU A 16 -16.35 -0.03 0.71
CA LEU A 16 -16.08 1.29 0.18
C LEU A 16 -16.91 2.33 0.94
N VAL A 17 -16.28 3.39 1.36
CA VAL A 17 -16.93 4.48 2.10
C VAL A 17 -16.71 5.78 1.35
N ILE A 18 -17.78 6.42 0.91
CA ILE A 18 -17.71 7.66 0.12
C ILE A 18 -18.55 8.74 0.80
N GLY A 19 -18.07 9.97 0.79
CA GLY A 19 -18.79 11.13 1.28
C GLY A 19 -17.89 12.34 1.45
N GLU A 20 -18.47 13.54 1.45
CA GLU A 20 -17.73 14.78 1.64
C GLU A 20 -17.03 14.88 3.00
N PHE A 21 -16.14 15.85 3.12
CA PHE A 21 -15.51 16.19 4.39
C PHE A 21 -16.56 16.57 5.43
N GLY A 22 -16.36 16.16 6.68
CA GLY A 22 -17.25 16.49 7.79
C GLY A 22 -18.56 15.71 7.86
N THR A 23 -18.83 14.78 6.93
CA THR A 23 -20.08 14.00 6.91
C THR A 23 -20.12 12.82 7.88
N GLY A 24 -19.06 12.61 8.67
CA GLY A 24 -18.99 11.56 9.69
C GLY A 24 -18.40 10.23 9.22
N LYS A 25 -17.86 10.12 8.00
CA LYS A 25 -17.24 8.89 7.47
C LYS A 25 -16.24 8.23 8.42
N SER A 26 -15.16 8.97 8.70
CA SER A 26 -14.06 8.45 9.53
C SER A 26 -14.55 8.11 10.93
N GLY A 27 -15.43 8.91 11.54
CA GLY A 27 -16.03 8.62 12.85
C GLY A 27 -16.84 7.32 12.85
N THR A 28 -17.67 7.10 11.83
CA THR A 28 -18.46 5.87 11.69
C THR A 28 -17.57 4.65 11.52
N ILE A 29 -16.53 4.74 10.67
CA ILE A 29 -15.61 3.62 10.45
C ILE A 29 -14.75 3.35 11.68
N LYS A 30 -14.27 4.38 12.37
CA LYS A 30 -13.57 4.21 13.66
C LYS A 30 -14.42 3.47 14.68
N GLN A 31 -15.71 3.83 14.83
CA GLN A 31 -16.64 3.13 15.72
C GLN A 31 -16.89 1.68 15.28
N LEU A 32 -17.10 1.43 13.98
CA LEU A 32 -17.31 0.08 13.46
C LEU A 32 -16.07 -0.79 13.72
N CYS A 33 -14.89 -0.28 13.43
CA CYS A 33 -13.63 -0.97 13.66
C CYS A 33 -13.40 -1.23 15.15
N PHE A 34 -13.55 -0.22 16.02
CA PHE A 34 -13.37 -0.35 17.46
C PHE A 34 -14.33 -1.40 18.06
N ARG A 35 -15.61 -1.36 17.71
CA ARG A 35 -16.59 -2.34 18.16
C ARG A 35 -16.30 -3.76 17.67
N SER A 36 -15.66 -3.89 16.51
CA SER A 36 -15.31 -5.19 15.94
C SER A 36 -14.23 -5.93 16.72
N LEU A 37 -13.45 -5.22 17.54
CA LEU A 37 -12.45 -5.80 18.43
C LEU A 37 -13.06 -6.77 19.44
N ALA A 38 -14.27 -6.47 19.93
CA ALA A 38 -15.02 -7.36 20.83
C ALA A 38 -15.36 -8.73 20.21
N PHE A 39 -15.30 -8.84 18.88
CA PHE A 39 -15.49 -10.09 18.14
C PHE A 39 -14.17 -10.77 17.74
N GLY A 40 -13.06 -10.39 18.38
CA GLY A 40 -11.75 -10.96 18.12
C GLY A 40 -11.11 -10.54 16.79
N ARG A 41 -11.63 -9.49 16.13
CA ARG A 41 -11.08 -8.98 14.89
C ARG A 41 -9.93 -8.03 15.16
N GLN A 42 -8.92 -8.04 14.30
CA GLN A 42 -7.83 -7.07 14.32
C GLN A 42 -8.13 -5.92 13.36
N VAL A 43 -7.73 -4.72 13.71
CA VAL A 43 -7.79 -3.54 12.82
C VAL A 43 -6.39 -3.09 12.51
N VAL A 44 -6.08 -2.93 11.22
CA VAL A 44 -4.78 -2.46 10.74
C VAL A 44 -4.98 -1.21 9.90
N VAL A 45 -4.27 -0.14 10.24
CA VAL A 45 -4.26 1.13 9.51
C VAL A 45 -2.85 1.36 8.99
N PRO A 46 -2.56 1.07 7.70
CA PRO A 46 -1.20 1.13 7.15
C PRO A 46 -0.62 2.54 7.11
N SER A 47 -1.47 3.56 7.02
CA SER A 47 -1.05 4.95 6.96
C SER A 47 -2.13 5.86 7.55
N ASP A 48 -1.85 6.38 8.73
CA ASP A 48 -2.64 7.42 9.39
C ASP A 48 -1.99 8.78 9.14
N SER A 49 -2.37 9.41 8.03
CA SER A 49 -1.78 10.68 7.59
C SER A 49 -2.18 11.89 8.44
N LYS A 50 -3.20 11.73 9.27
CA LYS A 50 -3.75 12.81 10.13
C LYS A 50 -3.51 12.56 11.62
N GLY A 51 -3.00 11.38 12.01
CA GLY A 51 -2.85 10.99 13.41
C GLY A 51 -4.18 10.76 14.13
N GLU A 52 -5.28 10.60 13.40
CA GLU A 52 -6.62 10.48 13.98
C GLU A 52 -6.95 9.06 14.48
N TRP A 53 -6.22 8.04 14.04
CA TRP A 53 -6.37 6.66 14.51
C TRP A 53 -5.50 6.35 15.72
N VAL A 54 -4.45 7.15 15.95
CA VAL A 54 -3.55 6.97 17.10
C VAL A 54 -4.31 6.90 18.42
N PRO A 55 -5.18 7.88 18.79
CA PRO A 55 -5.91 7.80 20.06
C PRO A 55 -6.89 6.62 20.14
N VAL A 56 -7.41 6.15 18.97
CA VAL A 56 -8.28 4.96 18.93
C VAL A 56 -7.48 3.70 19.23
N ALA A 57 -6.28 3.58 18.65
CA ALA A 57 -5.39 2.45 18.88
C ALA A 57 -4.91 2.40 20.33
N GLU A 58 -4.51 3.54 20.88
CA GLU A 58 -4.08 3.65 22.29
C GLU A 58 -5.21 3.26 23.26
N ALA A 59 -6.44 3.74 23.02
CA ALA A 59 -7.61 3.36 23.80
C ALA A 59 -7.97 1.88 23.70
N ALA A 60 -7.62 1.24 22.58
CA ALA A 60 -7.81 -0.19 22.36
C ALA A 60 -6.71 -1.07 22.95
N GLY A 61 -5.62 -0.48 23.49
CA GLY A 61 -4.41 -1.22 23.86
C GLY A 61 -3.66 -1.77 22.63
N GLY A 62 -3.75 -1.08 21.51
CA GLY A 62 -3.11 -1.44 20.24
C GLY A 62 -1.68 -0.95 20.10
N GLN A 63 -1.02 -1.37 19.03
CA GLN A 63 0.32 -0.94 18.64
C GLN A 63 0.24 0.31 17.76
N VAL A 64 1.05 1.33 18.09
CA VAL A 64 1.24 2.52 17.24
C VAL A 64 2.70 2.60 16.80
N ILE A 65 2.92 2.53 15.49
CA ILE A 65 4.24 2.68 14.87
C ILE A 65 4.32 4.09 14.29
N ARG A 66 5.13 4.96 14.89
CA ARG A 66 5.28 6.35 14.47
C ARG A 66 6.49 6.50 13.53
N LEU A 67 6.27 7.07 12.34
CA LEU A 67 7.31 7.33 11.35
C LEU A 67 7.62 8.82 11.21
N GLY A 68 8.90 9.15 11.11
CA GLY A 68 9.35 10.50 10.75
C GLY A 68 9.25 11.57 11.83
N GLY A 69 8.89 11.23 13.03
CA GLY A 69 8.88 12.14 14.19
C GLY A 69 10.29 12.42 14.72
N LYS A 70 10.48 13.54 15.44
CA LYS A 70 11.80 13.98 15.95
C LYS A 70 12.53 12.97 16.85
N HIS A 71 11.80 12.02 17.43
CA HIS A 71 12.32 11.03 18.38
C HIS A 71 12.02 9.59 17.98
N THR A 72 11.60 9.37 16.73
CA THR A 72 11.29 8.03 16.24
C THR A 72 12.44 7.48 15.42
N THR A 73 12.84 6.26 15.71
CA THR A 73 13.87 5.49 14.97
C THR A 73 13.24 4.34 14.20
N ALA A 74 11.91 4.29 14.13
CA ALA A 74 11.20 3.25 13.41
C ALA A 74 11.48 3.33 11.90
N ARG A 75 11.90 2.22 11.32
CA ARG A 75 12.07 2.00 9.90
C ARG A 75 11.27 0.80 9.44
N LEU A 76 10.75 0.87 8.24
CA LEU A 76 9.96 -0.18 7.60
C LEU A 76 10.55 -0.46 6.21
N ASN A 77 11.06 -1.65 5.99
CA ASN A 77 11.54 -2.06 4.67
C ASN A 77 10.34 -2.48 3.79
N PRO A 78 9.97 -1.73 2.75
CA PRO A 78 8.85 -2.09 1.89
C PRO A 78 9.12 -3.34 1.03
N LEU A 79 10.38 -3.80 0.99
CA LEU A 79 10.80 -5.01 0.27
C LEU A 79 10.86 -6.25 1.17
N ASP A 80 10.47 -6.13 2.45
CA ASP A 80 10.44 -7.26 3.37
C ASP A 80 9.70 -8.45 2.75
N ARG A 81 10.24 -9.65 3.00
CA ARG A 81 9.66 -10.89 2.52
C ARG A 81 8.29 -11.17 3.15
N GLY A 82 8.14 -10.83 4.42
CA GLY A 82 6.99 -11.17 5.23
C GLY A 82 6.97 -12.65 5.65
N PRO A 83 6.11 -13.02 6.60
CA PRO A 83 6.00 -14.39 7.06
C PRO A 83 5.41 -15.30 5.96
N ARG A 84 5.99 -16.47 5.79
CA ARG A 84 5.46 -17.49 4.90
C ARG A 84 4.16 -18.06 5.47
N ALA A 85 3.12 -18.14 4.64
CA ALA A 85 1.92 -18.87 5.00
C ALA A 85 2.23 -20.39 5.12
N HIS A 86 1.79 -21.02 6.19
CA HIS A 86 2.16 -22.41 6.55
C HIS A 86 1.82 -23.45 5.47
N GLU A 87 0.84 -23.21 4.60
CA GLU A 87 0.39 -24.13 3.54
C GLU A 87 0.71 -23.62 2.12
N ALA A 88 1.31 -22.43 1.96
CA ALA A 88 1.77 -22.00 0.65
C ALA A 88 3.00 -22.85 0.26
N SER A 89 3.02 -23.34 -0.98
CA SER A 89 4.24 -23.92 -1.51
C SER A 89 5.34 -22.86 -1.54
N ASP A 90 6.62 -23.30 -1.52
CA ASP A 90 7.75 -22.40 -1.64
C ASP A 90 7.64 -21.54 -2.91
N ASP A 91 7.30 -22.18 -4.03
CA ASP A 91 7.18 -21.52 -5.33
C ASP A 91 6.07 -20.45 -5.36
N GLU A 92 4.89 -20.72 -4.78
CA GLU A 92 3.81 -19.73 -4.71
C GLU A 92 4.20 -18.53 -3.85
N HIS A 93 4.88 -18.77 -2.74
CA HIS A 93 5.36 -17.69 -1.89
C HIS A 93 6.42 -16.85 -2.59
N GLU A 94 7.40 -17.46 -3.26
CA GLU A 94 8.43 -16.77 -4.03
C GLU A 94 7.82 -15.87 -5.13
N VAL A 95 6.89 -16.40 -5.91
CA VAL A 95 6.21 -15.64 -6.97
C VAL A 95 5.47 -14.43 -6.39
N MET A 96 4.80 -14.61 -5.24
CA MET A 96 4.07 -13.52 -4.59
C MET A 96 5.03 -12.44 -4.06
N VAL A 97 6.12 -12.83 -3.40
CA VAL A 97 7.15 -11.92 -2.88
C VAL A 97 7.80 -11.14 -4.02
N ALA A 98 8.23 -11.83 -5.08
CA ALA A 98 8.85 -11.20 -6.24
C ALA A 98 7.92 -10.20 -6.92
N SER A 99 6.64 -10.56 -7.11
CA SER A 99 5.63 -9.68 -7.70
C SER A 99 5.42 -8.43 -6.85
N ARG A 100 5.32 -8.56 -5.53
CA ARG A 100 5.12 -7.43 -4.61
C ARG A 100 6.34 -6.51 -4.57
N ARG A 101 7.56 -7.05 -4.47
CA ARG A 101 8.82 -6.27 -4.50
C ARG A 101 8.94 -5.46 -5.79
N ARG A 102 8.62 -6.06 -6.93
CA ARG A 102 8.60 -5.36 -8.22
C ARG A 102 7.54 -4.25 -8.22
N ALA A 103 6.33 -4.55 -7.78
CA ALA A 103 5.22 -3.60 -7.78
C ALA A 103 5.51 -2.36 -6.91
N VAL A 104 6.14 -2.51 -5.75
CA VAL A 104 6.48 -1.36 -4.90
C VAL A 104 7.53 -0.46 -5.54
N LEU A 105 8.57 -1.01 -6.15
CA LEU A 105 9.59 -0.22 -6.83
C LEU A 105 8.99 0.57 -8.00
N VAL A 106 8.20 -0.09 -8.84
CA VAL A 106 7.49 0.56 -9.96
C VAL A 106 6.57 1.66 -9.43
N SER A 107 5.79 1.39 -8.37
CA SER A 107 4.86 2.37 -7.81
C SER A 107 5.59 3.59 -7.23
N LEU A 108 6.72 3.42 -6.57
CA LEU A 108 7.53 4.53 -6.05
C LEU A 108 8.07 5.43 -7.16
N VAL A 109 8.60 4.83 -8.23
CA VAL A 109 9.09 5.61 -9.37
C VAL A 109 7.93 6.29 -10.09
N GLN A 110 6.85 5.56 -10.36
CA GLN A 110 5.66 6.05 -11.06
C GLN A 110 5.01 7.23 -10.33
N ALA A 111 4.92 7.19 -9.00
CA ALA A 111 4.34 8.27 -8.19
C ALA A 111 5.09 9.61 -8.28
N THR A 112 6.33 9.60 -8.78
CA THR A 112 7.15 10.79 -8.95
C THR A 112 7.14 11.34 -10.36
N LEU A 113 6.54 10.63 -11.32
CA LEU A 113 6.49 11.06 -12.71
C LEU A 113 5.43 12.16 -12.91
N PRO A 114 5.69 13.14 -13.77
CA PRO A 114 4.72 14.18 -14.07
C PRO A 114 3.57 13.64 -14.94
N GLY A 115 2.34 13.97 -14.59
CA GLY A 115 1.15 13.65 -15.37
C GLY A 115 0.97 12.16 -15.61
N ASP A 116 0.62 11.78 -16.84
CA ASP A 116 0.38 10.38 -17.24
C ASP A 116 1.64 9.68 -17.78
N ALA A 117 2.84 10.18 -17.48
CA ALA A 117 4.08 9.55 -17.91
C ALA A 117 4.23 8.16 -17.31
N LEU A 118 4.53 7.17 -18.15
CA LEU A 118 4.76 5.79 -17.74
C LEU A 118 6.25 5.47 -17.74
N LEU A 119 6.63 4.46 -16.98
CA LEU A 119 7.95 3.84 -17.09
C LEU A 119 8.09 3.18 -18.45
N THR A 120 9.23 3.38 -19.09
CA THR A 120 9.58 2.70 -20.33
C THR A 120 9.96 1.24 -20.06
N PRO A 121 9.91 0.36 -21.07
CA PRO A 121 10.38 -1.02 -20.93
C PRO A 121 11.85 -1.10 -20.47
N ALA A 122 12.71 -0.18 -20.90
CA ALA A 122 14.12 -0.13 -20.51
C ALA A 122 14.27 0.19 -19.01
N GLU A 123 13.47 1.15 -18.48
CA GLU A 123 13.47 1.47 -17.05
C GLU A 123 12.93 0.32 -16.20
N HIS A 124 11.92 -0.40 -16.68
CA HIS A 124 11.45 -1.63 -16.02
C HIS A 124 12.58 -2.65 -15.93
N THR A 125 13.31 -2.88 -17.05
CA THR A 125 14.44 -3.81 -17.09
C THR A 125 15.54 -3.39 -16.10
N ALA A 126 15.88 -2.09 -16.03
CA ALA A 126 16.89 -1.59 -15.12
C ALA A 126 16.48 -1.78 -13.63
N LEU A 127 15.21 -1.56 -13.29
CA LEU A 127 14.69 -1.79 -11.94
C LEU A 127 14.70 -3.29 -11.57
N GLU A 128 14.30 -4.15 -12.51
CA GLU A 128 14.29 -5.61 -12.28
C GLU A 128 15.71 -6.15 -12.09
N PHE A 129 16.65 -5.70 -12.91
CA PHE A 129 18.07 -6.05 -12.78
C PHE A 129 18.62 -5.60 -11.41
N ALA A 130 18.41 -4.34 -11.03
CA ALA A 130 18.89 -3.81 -9.77
C ALA A 130 18.29 -4.54 -8.56
N LEU A 131 17.00 -4.91 -8.63
CA LEU A 131 16.35 -5.71 -7.59
C LEU A 131 16.95 -7.11 -7.51
N ALA A 132 17.16 -7.79 -8.63
CA ALA A 132 17.74 -9.12 -8.66
C ALA A 132 19.17 -9.12 -8.08
N CYS A 133 20.00 -8.16 -8.46
CA CYS A 133 21.34 -8.01 -7.89
C CYS A 133 21.30 -7.70 -6.38
N ALA A 134 20.36 -6.86 -5.92
CA ALA A 134 20.21 -6.57 -4.50
C ALA A 134 19.77 -7.80 -3.70
N ILE A 135 18.87 -8.64 -4.23
CA ILE A 135 18.46 -9.92 -3.66
C ILE A 135 19.66 -10.86 -3.53
N ASN A 136 20.42 -11.03 -4.59
CA ASN A 136 21.60 -11.91 -4.60
C ASN A 136 22.68 -11.44 -3.59
N ALA A 137 22.87 -10.14 -3.46
CA ALA A 137 23.85 -9.56 -2.54
C ALA A 137 23.44 -9.66 -1.06
N SER A 138 22.15 -9.69 -0.75
CA SER A 138 21.61 -9.63 0.62
C SER A 138 21.16 -11.00 1.17
N GLY A 139 21.28 -12.08 0.41
CA GLY A 139 20.74 -13.39 0.83
C GLY A 139 19.22 -13.39 0.93
N ASP A 140 18.54 -12.73 -0.02
CA ASP A 140 17.08 -12.59 -0.14
C ASP A 140 16.41 -11.58 0.84
N GLU A 141 17.19 -10.70 1.43
CA GLU A 141 16.67 -9.57 2.24
C GLU A 141 17.03 -8.21 1.63
N PRO A 142 16.54 -7.91 0.39
CA PRO A 142 16.87 -6.67 -0.29
C PRO A 142 16.28 -5.46 0.44
N THR A 143 16.95 -4.33 0.32
CA THR A 143 16.49 -3.03 0.83
C THR A 143 16.44 -2.02 -0.32
N LEU A 144 15.72 -0.90 -0.14
CA LEU A 144 15.75 0.17 -1.15
C LEU A 144 17.16 0.73 -1.34
N ARG A 145 17.98 0.75 -0.28
CA ARG A 145 19.40 1.12 -0.37
C ARG A 145 20.16 0.15 -1.26
N GLY A 146 19.94 -1.17 -1.10
CA GLY A 146 20.58 -2.17 -1.94
C GLY A 146 20.23 -1.98 -3.42
N VAL A 147 18.95 -1.74 -3.73
CA VAL A 147 18.51 -1.45 -5.11
C VAL A 147 19.12 -0.14 -5.63
N TYR A 148 19.14 0.91 -4.80
CA TYR A 148 19.76 2.21 -5.16
C TYR A 148 21.25 2.06 -5.52
N GLU A 149 22.01 1.31 -4.72
CA GLU A 149 23.43 1.09 -5.00
C GLU A 149 23.65 0.28 -6.29
N GLN A 150 22.78 -0.69 -6.60
CA GLN A 150 22.84 -1.42 -7.87
C GLN A 150 22.48 -0.54 -9.09
N LEU A 151 21.57 0.42 -8.95
CA LEU A 151 21.29 1.40 -10.00
C LEU A 151 22.42 2.42 -10.16
N LYS A 152 23.21 2.64 -9.12
CA LYS A 152 24.35 3.57 -9.12
C LYS A 152 25.63 2.91 -9.64
N HIS A 153 25.84 1.67 -9.25
CA HIS A 153 27.01 0.86 -9.57
C HIS A 153 26.57 -0.56 -9.96
N PRO A 154 26.02 -0.76 -11.18
CA PRO A 154 25.53 -2.07 -11.61
C PRO A 154 26.62 -3.12 -11.60
N ASN A 155 26.27 -4.32 -11.14
CA ASN A 155 27.16 -5.47 -11.22
C ASN A 155 27.31 -5.93 -12.67
N ARG A 156 28.40 -5.54 -13.33
CA ARG A 156 28.67 -5.85 -14.76
C ARG A 156 29.02 -7.31 -15.01
N ASP A 157 29.35 -8.04 -13.98
CA ASP A 157 29.66 -9.49 -14.08
C ASP A 157 28.40 -10.35 -13.92
N ASP A 158 27.26 -9.76 -13.59
CA ASP A 158 25.99 -10.47 -13.51
C ASP A 158 25.48 -10.85 -14.91
N ALA A 159 24.94 -12.08 -15.03
CA ALA A 159 24.44 -12.62 -16.30
C ALA A 159 23.25 -11.80 -16.90
N GLY A 160 22.55 -11.04 -16.07
CA GLY A 160 21.45 -10.15 -16.49
C GLY A 160 21.90 -8.76 -16.90
N TYR A 161 23.21 -8.46 -16.84
CA TYR A 161 23.71 -7.13 -17.22
C TYR A 161 23.52 -6.85 -18.71
N ILE A 162 22.98 -5.66 -19.01
CA ILE A 162 22.78 -5.15 -20.36
C ILE A 162 23.50 -3.82 -20.46
N ALA A 163 24.29 -3.61 -21.52
CA ALA A 163 24.97 -2.34 -21.76
C ALA A 163 23.96 -1.18 -21.89
N GLY A 164 24.19 -0.09 -21.18
CA GLY A 164 23.28 1.06 -21.11
C GLY A 164 22.30 1.04 -19.95
N ILE A 165 22.32 0.00 -19.11
CA ILE A 165 21.40 -0.15 -17.98
C ILE A 165 21.56 1.00 -16.94
N GLU A 166 22.72 1.61 -16.84
CA GLU A 166 23.00 2.78 -16.00
C GLU A 166 22.21 4.01 -16.43
N GLU A 167 22.10 4.24 -17.73
CA GLU A 167 21.33 5.32 -18.33
C GLU A 167 19.83 5.04 -18.20
N ASP A 168 19.41 3.80 -18.48
CA ASP A 168 18.03 3.37 -18.37
C ASP A 168 17.52 3.47 -16.91
N GLY A 169 18.37 3.16 -15.94
CA GLY A 169 18.06 3.26 -14.51
C GLY A 169 18.18 4.67 -13.91
N ALA A 170 18.60 5.67 -14.67
CA ALA A 170 18.94 7.00 -14.11
C ALA A 170 17.76 7.66 -13.39
N ARG A 171 16.55 7.61 -13.95
CA ARG A 171 15.35 8.21 -13.34
C ARG A 171 14.95 7.49 -12.05
N ALA A 172 14.94 6.17 -12.04
CA ALA A 172 14.68 5.36 -10.85
C ALA A 172 15.72 5.64 -9.75
N ARG A 173 17.00 5.76 -10.11
CA ARG A 173 18.09 6.14 -9.21
C ARG A 173 17.83 7.49 -8.53
N HIS A 174 17.38 8.51 -9.28
CA HIS A 174 17.04 9.81 -8.71
C HIS A 174 15.87 9.74 -7.71
N VAL A 175 14.88 8.90 -7.98
CA VAL A 175 13.78 8.67 -7.05
C VAL A 175 14.27 8.00 -5.78
N LEU A 176 14.99 6.87 -5.90
CA LEU A 176 15.48 6.12 -4.73
C LEU A 176 16.52 6.90 -3.92
N ARG A 177 17.24 7.84 -4.53
CA ARG A 177 18.12 8.75 -3.80
C ARG A 177 17.39 9.52 -2.70
N ARG A 178 16.13 9.89 -2.88
CA ARG A 178 15.35 10.59 -1.85
C ARG A 178 15.15 9.74 -0.59
N PHE A 179 15.04 8.42 -0.76
CA PHE A 179 14.91 7.49 0.35
C PHE A 179 16.26 7.24 1.05
N CYS A 180 17.36 7.24 0.31
CA CYS A 180 18.68 6.89 0.84
C CYS A 180 19.47 8.10 1.36
N GLU A 181 19.33 9.26 0.71
CA GLU A 181 20.19 10.45 0.92
C GLU A 181 19.35 11.75 1.06
N GLY A 182 18.03 11.69 0.90
CA GLY A 182 17.16 12.86 0.82
C GLY A 182 16.18 12.99 1.99
N ASP A 183 15.03 13.58 1.68
CA ASP A 183 13.99 13.96 2.64
C ASP A 183 13.23 12.77 3.28
N LEU A 184 13.33 11.58 2.69
CA LEU A 184 12.74 10.33 3.18
C LEU A 184 13.77 9.40 3.84
N ALA A 185 15.04 9.82 3.96
CA ALA A 185 16.08 9.01 4.58
C ALA A 185 15.78 8.74 6.07
N GLY A 186 16.14 7.56 6.55
CA GLY A 186 15.90 7.09 7.90
C GLY A 186 14.56 6.40 8.11
N LEU A 187 13.77 6.13 7.04
CA LEU A 187 12.41 5.63 7.13
C LEU A 187 12.19 4.27 6.46
N PHE A 188 12.72 4.09 5.23
CA PHE A 188 12.35 2.97 4.37
C PHE A 188 13.52 2.31 3.64
N GLU A 189 14.72 2.88 3.70
CA GLU A 189 15.84 2.48 2.88
C GLU A 189 16.57 1.24 3.35
N ASP A 190 16.50 0.93 4.64
CA ASP A 190 17.21 -0.16 5.28
C ASP A 190 16.25 -1.17 5.91
N GLU A 191 16.73 -2.17 6.61
CA GLU A 191 15.96 -3.20 7.29
C GLU A 191 14.92 -2.62 8.26
N SER A 192 13.80 -3.31 8.42
CA SER A 192 12.77 -2.96 9.40
C SER A 192 13.30 -3.05 10.82
N THR A 193 13.08 -2.00 11.61
CA THR A 193 13.48 -1.96 13.04
C THR A 193 12.32 -2.30 13.96
N VAL A 194 11.11 -2.50 13.42
CA VAL A 194 9.89 -2.81 14.15
C VAL A 194 9.22 -4.02 13.52
N GLN A 195 8.51 -4.76 14.35
CA GLN A 195 7.67 -5.88 13.94
C GLN A 195 6.22 -5.56 14.21
N LEU A 196 5.32 -6.07 13.36
CA LEU A 196 3.90 -6.01 13.60
C LEU A 196 3.56 -6.98 14.74
N ASP A 197 2.86 -6.47 15.75
CA ASP A 197 2.32 -7.29 16.82
C ASP A 197 1.00 -7.96 16.36
N ASP A 198 1.09 -9.25 16.05
CA ASP A 198 -0.07 -10.03 15.61
C ASP A 198 -1.13 -10.18 16.72
N ASP A 199 -0.76 -10.03 17.98
CA ASP A 199 -1.69 -10.13 19.12
C ASP A 199 -2.37 -8.80 19.43
N ALA A 200 -1.80 -7.66 18.98
CA ALA A 200 -2.41 -6.37 19.17
C ALA A 200 -3.81 -6.29 18.56
N PRO A 201 -4.81 -5.77 19.27
CA PRO A 201 -6.17 -5.64 18.72
C PRO A 201 -6.23 -4.65 17.57
N MET A 202 -5.37 -3.63 17.59
CA MET A 202 -5.26 -2.61 16.54
C MET A 202 -3.79 -2.28 16.29
N VAL A 203 -3.42 -2.14 15.01
CA VAL A 203 -2.08 -1.67 14.61
C VAL A 203 -2.24 -0.46 13.71
N VAL A 204 -1.60 0.64 14.07
CA VAL A 204 -1.65 1.91 13.33
C VAL A 204 -0.24 2.35 12.99
N VAL A 205 0.02 2.61 11.72
CA VAL A 205 1.25 3.29 11.27
C VAL A 205 0.95 4.78 11.13
N ASP A 206 1.43 5.56 12.09
CA ASP A 206 1.28 7.01 12.10
C ASP A 206 2.29 7.65 11.14
N THR A 207 1.79 8.19 10.04
CA THR A 207 2.57 8.90 9.01
C THR A 207 2.32 10.40 9.03
N SER A 208 1.65 10.94 10.04
CA SER A 208 1.24 12.35 10.10
C SER A 208 2.43 13.32 10.03
N ALA A 209 3.57 12.96 10.63
CA ALA A 209 4.78 13.76 10.55
C ALA A 209 5.35 13.84 9.11
N LEU A 210 5.08 12.86 8.26
CA LEU A 210 5.52 12.81 6.87
C LEU A 210 4.60 13.62 5.95
N PHE A 211 3.32 13.67 6.29
CA PHE A 211 2.36 14.51 5.57
C PHE A 211 2.75 15.99 5.59
N ALA A 212 3.34 16.45 6.67
CA ALA A 212 3.86 17.82 6.80
C ALA A 212 5.05 18.11 5.86
N ARG A 213 5.71 17.07 5.31
CA ARG A 213 6.81 17.21 4.33
C ARG A 213 6.34 17.36 2.89
N GLY A 214 5.04 17.33 2.64
CA GLY A 214 4.42 17.50 1.32
C GLY A 214 3.75 16.24 0.78
N GLU A 215 2.92 16.42 -0.23
CA GLU A 215 2.04 15.38 -0.76
C GLU A 215 2.81 14.18 -1.34
N LEU A 216 3.90 14.42 -2.05
CA LEU A 216 4.72 13.35 -2.62
C LEU A 216 5.39 12.50 -1.52
N ALA A 217 5.86 13.11 -0.44
CA ALA A 217 6.41 12.38 0.70
C ALA A 217 5.34 11.50 1.35
N ALA A 218 4.13 12.03 1.52
CA ALA A 218 2.99 11.28 2.05
C ALA A 218 2.59 10.10 1.15
N THR A 219 2.57 10.30 -0.17
CA THR A 219 2.26 9.24 -1.15
C THR A 219 3.32 8.13 -1.12
N CYS A 220 4.60 8.48 -1.14
CA CYS A 220 5.68 7.51 -1.03
C CYS A 220 5.61 6.73 0.29
N ALA A 221 5.36 7.43 1.39
CA ALA A 221 5.19 6.79 2.69
C ALA A 221 4.01 5.80 2.69
N GLN A 222 2.88 6.18 2.12
CA GLN A 222 1.71 5.30 2.00
C GLN A 222 2.02 4.05 1.17
N ILE A 223 2.72 4.19 0.03
CA ILE A 223 3.15 3.05 -0.79
C ILE A 223 4.02 2.10 0.04
N CYS A 224 5.05 2.62 0.72
CA CYS A 224 5.96 1.81 1.52
C CYS A 224 5.25 1.10 2.68
N THR A 225 4.48 1.83 3.48
CA THR A 225 3.79 1.28 4.65
C THR A 225 2.71 0.27 4.27
N THR A 226 1.97 0.54 3.17
CA THR A 226 0.98 -0.40 2.66
C THR A 226 1.64 -1.70 2.20
N ASN A 227 2.75 -1.64 1.47
CA ASN A 227 3.45 -2.85 1.02
C ASN A 227 4.06 -3.62 2.19
N TRP A 228 4.63 -2.94 3.18
CA TRP A 228 5.13 -3.59 4.38
C TRP A 228 4.01 -4.31 5.14
N ILE A 229 2.89 -3.64 5.40
CA ILE A 229 1.72 -4.25 6.04
C ILE A 229 1.22 -5.45 5.23
N GLN A 230 1.09 -5.33 3.92
CA GLN A 230 0.65 -6.44 3.07
C GLN A 230 1.59 -7.65 3.19
N ALA A 231 2.90 -7.42 3.26
CA ALA A 231 3.87 -8.48 3.46
C ALA A 231 3.60 -9.25 4.75
N VAL A 232 3.35 -8.52 5.84
CA VAL A 232 3.23 -9.11 7.18
C VAL A 232 1.89 -9.80 7.40
N ILE A 233 0.78 -9.23 6.88
CA ILE A 233 -0.58 -9.76 7.15
C ILE A 233 -1.09 -10.76 6.11
N SER A 234 -0.42 -10.95 4.98
CA SER A 234 -0.81 -11.89 3.92
C SER A 234 -0.52 -13.34 4.31
N ASN A 235 -1.21 -13.82 5.33
CA ASN A 235 -1.10 -15.19 5.81
C ASN A 235 -2.47 -15.87 5.76
N LYS A 236 -2.66 -16.84 4.86
CA LYS A 236 -3.91 -17.60 4.68
C LYS A 236 -4.33 -18.38 5.93
N HIS A 237 -3.39 -18.68 6.82
CA HIS A 237 -3.61 -19.46 8.03
C HIS A 237 -3.78 -18.61 9.28
N ALA A 238 -3.74 -17.28 9.14
CA ALA A 238 -4.11 -16.43 10.24
C ALA A 238 -5.56 -16.72 10.65
N ARG A 239 -5.75 -17.31 11.84
CA ARG A 239 -7.06 -17.61 12.39
C ARG A 239 -7.89 -16.36 12.71
N ARG A 240 -7.31 -15.18 12.52
CA ARG A 240 -7.88 -13.89 12.90
C ARG A 240 -8.35 -13.14 11.67
N THR A 241 -9.62 -12.74 11.65
CA THR A 241 -10.12 -11.84 10.62
C THR A 241 -9.66 -10.42 10.90
N ARG A 242 -9.32 -9.66 9.82
CA ARG A 242 -8.76 -8.32 9.92
C ARG A 242 -9.55 -7.31 9.11
N PHE A 243 -9.70 -6.11 9.65
CA PHE A 243 -10.01 -4.93 8.86
C PHE A 243 -8.72 -4.22 8.50
N LEU A 244 -8.48 -4.00 7.21
CA LEU A 244 -7.42 -3.13 6.72
C LEU A 244 -8.06 -1.82 6.27
N VAL A 245 -7.84 -0.75 7.03
CA VAL A 245 -8.44 0.55 6.76
C VAL A 245 -7.48 1.41 5.95
N ARG A 246 -7.93 1.87 4.79
CA ARG A 246 -7.18 2.75 3.90
C ARG A 246 -7.89 4.11 3.84
N GLU A 247 -7.39 5.06 4.59
CA GLU A 247 -7.78 6.46 4.42
C GLU A 247 -7.12 7.03 3.16
N GLU A 248 -7.74 8.01 2.53
CA GLU A 248 -7.25 8.61 1.29
C GLU A 248 -6.98 7.56 0.18
N GLY A 249 -7.92 6.62 0.01
CA GLY A 249 -7.79 5.47 -0.90
C GLY A 249 -7.51 5.83 -2.37
N TRP A 250 -7.79 7.08 -2.79
CA TRP A 250 -7.44 7.59 -4.12
C TRP A 250 -5.92 7.67 -4.37
N ARG A 251 -5.11 7.80 -3.31
CA ARG A 251 -3.64 7.82 -3.43
C ARG A 251 -3.07 6.52 -3.98
N ASP A 252 -3.80 5.43 -3.84
CA ASP A 252 -3.42 4.12 -4.38
C ASP A 252 -3.71 4.00 -5.89
N MET A 253 -4.42 4.98 -6.46
CA MET A 253 -4.83 5.00 -7.85
C MET A 253 -3.93 5.91 -8.71
N THR A 254 -2.65 5.98 -8.37
CA THR A 254 -1.66 6.85 -9.03
C THR A 254 -1.23 6.35 -10.41
N SER A 255 -1.44 5.07 -10.70
CA SER A 255 -1.08 4.48 -12.00
C SER A 255 -1.93 3.24 -12.31
N VAL A 256 -2.01 2.86 -13.59
CA VAL A 256 -2.67 1.61 -14.02
C VAL A 256 -2.09 0.40 -13.31
N ALA A 257 -0.76 0.32 -13.19
CA ALA A 257 -0.08 -0.79 -12.52
C ALA A 257 -0.45 -0.87 -11.02
N ALA A 258 -0.48 0.27 -10.31
CA ALA A 258 -0.88 0.32 -8.90
C ALA A 258 -2.35 -0.11 -8.72
N MET A 259 -3.24 0.34 -9.61
CA MET A 259 -4.65 -0.06 -9.60
C MET A 259 -4.85 -1.54 -9.91
N GLN A 260 -4.11 -2.09 -10.87
CA GLN A 260 -4.15 -3.54 -11.19
C GLN A 260 -3.68 -4.37 -9.99
N ALA A 261 -2.58 -3.98 -9.34
CA ALA A 261 -2.08 -4.61 -8.13
C ALA A 261 -3.09 -4.52 -6.99
N PHE A 262 -3.70 -3.36 -6.77
CA PHE A 262 -4.73 -3.16 -5.76
C PHE A 262 -5.97 -4.03 -6.04
N ARG A 263 -6.44 -4.08 -7.29
CA ARG A 263 -7.57 -4.93 -7.69
C ARG A 263 -7.28 -6.41 -7.48
N ALA A 264 -6.10 -6.87 -7.86
CA ALA A 264 -5.67 -8.25 -7.63
C ALA A 264 -5.66 -8.56 -6.12
N TRP A 265 -5.13 -7.65 -5.32
CA TRP A 265 -5.10 -7.81 -3.88
C TRP A 265 -6.49 -7.80 -3.23
N LEU A 266 -7.43 -6.97 -3.68
CA LEU A 266 -8.83 -6.99 -3.20
C LEU A 266 -9.49 -8.36 -3.42
N LYS A 267 -9.15 -9.07 -4.50
CA LYS A 267 -9.66 -10.42 -4.77
C LYS A 267 -9.05 -11.46 -3.83
N LEU A 268 -7.76 -11.32 -3.52
CA LEU A 268 -7.03 -12.26 -2.66
C LEU A 268 -7.24 -11.99 -1.17
N SER A 269 -7.57 -10.76 -0.78
CA SER A 269 -7.65 -10.33 0.62
C SER A 269 -8.60 -11.19 1.45
N ARG A 270 -9.72 -11.65 0.87
CA ARG A 270 -10.67 -12.50 1.58
C ARG A 270 -10.08 -13.86 1.94
N ASP A 271 -9.20 -14.42 1.09
CA ASP A 271 -8.55 -15.71 1.34
C ASP A 271 -7.56 -15.62 2.51
N TYR A 272 -7.09 -14.40 2.80
CA TYR A 272 -6.29 -14.06 3.98
C TYR A 272 -7.12 -13.62 5.19
N GLY A 273 -8.44 -13.70 5.13
CA GLY A 273 -9.31 -13.23 6.20
C GLY A 273 -9.31 -11.69 6.35
N ILE A 274 -8.97 -10.95 5.30
CA ILE A 274 -8.86 -9.49 5.32
C ILE A 274 -10.07 -8.86 4.64
N SER A 275 -10.69 -7.88 5.31
CA SER A 275 -11.67 -6.97 4.74
C SER A 275 -11.03 -5.60 4.56
N VAL A 276 -10.87 -5.16 3.33
CA VAL A 276 -10.34 -3.84 3.01
C VAL A 276 -11.44 -2.81 3.12
N VAL A 277 -11.21 -1.79 3.94
CA VAL A 277 -12.11 -0.63 4.11
C VAL A 277 -11.43 0.57 3.47
N THR A 278 -11.92 1.01 2.32
CA THR A 278 -11.35 2.13 1.57
C THR A 278 -12.24 3.36 1.74
N LEU A 279 -11.67 4.47 2.22
CA LEU A 279 -12.36 5.74 2.37
C LEU A 279 -11.99 6.69 1.21
N MET A 280 -13.01 7.31 0.62
CA MET A 280 -12.88 8.28 -0.46
C MET A 280 -13.78 9.50 -0.21
N HIS A 281 -13.46 10.62 -0.84
CA HIS A 281 -14.22 11.85 -0.64
C HIS A 281 -15.37 12.01 -1.65
N LYS A 282 -15.12 11.69 -2.91
CA LYS A 282 -16.08 11.88 -4.00
C LYS A 282 -16.06 10.71 -4.97
N VAL A 283 -17.17 10.48 -5.64
CA VAL A 283 -17.21 9.53 -6.78
C VAL A 283 -16.38 10.07 -7.94
N SER A 284 -16.35 11.41 -8.12
CA SER A 284 -15.52 12.06 -9.14
C SER A 284 -14.01 11.96 -8.92
N ASP A 285 -13.56 11.48 -7.75
CA ASP A 285 -12.14 11.16 -7.56
C ASP A 285 -11.67 10.06 -8.54
N PHE A 286 -12.59 9.18 -8.99
CA PHE A 286 -12.33 8.21 -10.06
C PHE A 286 -12.20 8.86 -11.44
N ASP A 287 -12.84 10.02 -11.68
CA ASP A 287 -12.73 10.75 -12.93
C ASP A 287 -11.38 11.45 -13.06
N ALA A 288 -10.78 11.82 -11.93
CA ALA A 288 -9.47 12.47 -11.88
C ALA A 288 -8.29 11.53 -12.21
N VAL A 289 -8.54 10.22 -12.22
CA VAL A 289 -7.50 9.20 -12.47
C VAL A 289 -7.03 9.18 -13.93
N GLY A 290 -7.84 9.67 -14.89
CA GLY A 290 -7.49 9.71 -16.30
C GLY A 290 -8.60 10.27 -17.18
N ALA A 291 -8.28 10.53 -18.43
CA ALA A 291 -9.24 11.02 -19.42
C ALA A 291 -10.41 10.04 -19.61
N GLU A 292 -11.56 10.56 -20.06
CA GLU A 292 -12.72 9.73 -20.37
C GLU A 292 -12.37 8.66 -21.43
N GLY A 293 -12.73 7.41 -21.13
CA GLY A 293 -12.40 6.26 -21.98
C GLY A 293 -10.98 5.72 -21.82
N SER A 294 -10.14 6.31 -20.96
CA SER A 294 -8.80 5.77 -20.67
C SER A 294 -8.88 4.43 -19.91
N GLU A 295 -7.83 3.62 -20.06
CA GLU A 295 -7.68 2.35 -19.33
C GLU A 295 -7.68 2.61 -17.81
N ALA A 296 -6.98 3.65 -17.36
CA ALA A 296 -6.90 4.04 -15.96
C ALA A 296 -8.29 4.30 -15.36
N ARG A 297 -9.10 5.13 -16.01
CA ARG A 297 -10.45 5.46 -15.55
C ARG A 297 -11.38 4.24 -15.58
N THR A 298 -11.31 3.43 -16.62
CA THR A 298 -12.09 2.18 -16.74
C THR A 298 -11.74 1.22 -15.61
N LEU A 299 -10.46 1.08 -15.28
CA LEU A 299 -9.98 0.22 -14.20
C LEU A 299 -10.44 0.74 -12.83
N ALA A 300 -10.36 2.06 -12.58
CA ALA A 300 -10.83 2.68 -11.34
C ALA A 300 -12.32 2.41 -11.10
N TYR A 301 -13.16 2.58 -12.12
CA TYR A 301 -14.58 2.23 -12.04
C TYR A 301 -14.84 0.73 -11.84
N SER A 302 -14.00 -0.14 -12.42
CA SER A 302 -14.13 -1.58 -12.19
C SER A 302 -13.82 -1.96 -10.74
N ILE A 303 -12.84 -1.33 -10.11
CA ILE A 303 -12.55 -1.49 -8.68
C ILE A 303 -13.75 -1.06 -7.83
N PHE A 304 -14.35 0.09 -8.15
CA PHE A 304 -15.57 0.56 -7.50
C PHE A 304 -16.72 -0.45 -7.61
N ALA A 305 -16.92 -1.03 -8.80
CA ALA A 305 -17.97 -2.02 -9.05
C ALA A 305 -17.72 -3.33 -8.31
N ASP A 306 -16.47 -3.78 -8.24
CA ASP A 306 -16.07 -5.04 -7.59
C ASP A 306 -16.28 -5.03 -6.06
N ILE A 307 -16.40 -3.87 -5.42
CA ILE A 307 -16.66 -3.74 -3.98
C ILE A 307 -18.18 -3.68 -3.74
N SER A 308 -18.74 -4.78 -3.23
CA SER A 308 -20.19 -4.92 -3.06
C SER A 308 -20.76 -4.07 -1.91
N ASN A 309 -19.99 -3.87 -0.83
CA ASN A 309 -20.46 -3.13 0.33
C ASN A 309 -20.05 -1.66 0.21
N LYS A 310 -21.03 -0.78 0.09
CA LYS A 310 -20.81 0.66 -0.06
C LYS A 310 -21.56 1.43 1.03
N PHE A 311 -20.84 2.26 1.78
CA PHE A 311 -21.42 3.28 2.66
C PHE A 311 -21.32 4.62 1.98
N ILE A 312 -22.46 5.18 1.60
CA ILE A 312 -22.54 6.46 0.92
C ILE A 312 -23.06 7.48 1.92
N PHE A 313 -22.20 8.42 2.28
CA PHE A 313 -22.54 9.59 3.08
C PHE A 313 -22.95 10.72 2.17
N GLN A 314 -23.29 11.87 2.74
CA GLN A 314 -23.69 13.05 1.98
C GLN A 314 -22.67 13.38 0.88
N GLN A 315 -23.17 13.62 -0.33
CA GLN A 315 -22.42 14.04 -1.50
C GLN A 315 -22.87 15.45 -1.91
N ALA A 316 -22.02 16.22 -2.59
CA ALA A 316 -22.40 17.50 -3.20
C ALA A 316 -23.56 17.32 -4.17
N ALA A 317 -24.39 18.35 -4.32
CA ALA A 317 -25.56 18.31 -5.20
C ALA A 317 -25.20 17.98 -6.67
N ALA A 318 -24.02 18.43 -7.13
CA ALA A 318 -23.51 18.11 -8.47
C ALA A 318 -23.18 16.62 -8.66
N GLU A 319 -22.73 15.91 -7.61
CA GLU A 319 -22.45 14.47 -7.64
C GLU A 319 -23.73 13.63 -7.61
N GLN A 320 -24.81 14.15 -6.99
CA GLN A 320 -26.10 13.46 -6.89
C GLN A 320 -26.85 13.44 -8.23
N SER A 321 -26.64 14.46 -9.09
CA SER A 321 -27.37 14.62 -10.34
C SER A 321 -26.71 13.96 -11.55
N SER A 322 -25.43 13.62 -11.49
CA SER A 322 -24.68 13.15 -12.67
C SER A 322 -24.58 11.64 -12.82
N LYS A 323 -24.95 10.85 -11.80
CA LYS A 323 -24.69 9.40 -11.77
C LYS A 323 -25.80 8.58 -11.07
N GLY A 324 -27.04 9.10 -11.09
CA GLY A 324 -28.24 8.38 -10.65
C GLY A 324 -28.70 7.32 -11.64
#